data_20b2fb1501f98b8db6615a3296646d7c
#
_entry.id   20b2fb1501f98b8db6615a3296646d7c
#
_cell.length_a   1.000
_cell.length_b   1.000
_cell.length_c   1.000
_cell.angle_alpha   90.00
_cell.angle_beta   90.00
_cell.angle_gamma   90.00
#
_symmetry.space_group_name_H-M   'P 1'
#
loop_
_entity.id
_entity.type
_entity.pdbx_description
1 polymer ?
#
loop_
_entity_poly.entity_id
_entity_poly.type
_entity_poly.pdbx_seq_one_letter_code
_entity_poly.pdbx_strand_id
1 'polypeptide(L)'
;MIQIRPAVAADTPLILSLVNELARYEKLLHDVKATQELLRAALFGPSPRVFCEIAEYGGVPAGFALWFYSFSTFQGLHGIYLEDLIVLEPYRGKGVGKSLLKHLARRCIDENLGRLEWSVLDWNIPSIDFYKSQGAVLVGDWTKARISEAALAHLASKAD
;
A
#
# COMPACT_ATOMS: atom_id res chain seq x y z
N MET A 1 -4.44 21.23 -8.42
CA MET A 1 -3.10 20.67 -8.66
C MET A 1 -2.89 19.49 -7.72
N ILE A 2 -2.38 18.39 -8.20
CA ILE A 2 -2.03 17.21 -7.41
C ILE A 2 -0.53 17.22 -7.19
N GLN A 3 -0.12 17.06 -5.93
CA GLN A 3 1.29 16.93 -5.55
C GLN A 3 1.47 15.62 -4.80
N ILE A 4 2.53 14.87 -5.14
CA ILE A 4 2.93 13.66 -4.42
C ILE A 4 4.23 13.98 -3.70
N ARG A 5 4.29 13.67 -2.42
CA ARG A 5 5.50 13.84 -1.61
C ARG A 5 5.73 12.65 -0.69
N PRO A 6 6.97 12.34 -0.35
CA PRO A 6 7.25 11.39 0.72
C PRO A 6 6.59 11.83 2.03
N ALA A 7 6.10 10.87 2.80
CA ALA A 7 5.63 11.13 4.15
C ALA A 7 6.82 11.46 5.07
N VAL A 8 6.56 12.28 6.08
CA VAL A 8 7.50 12.62 7.14
C VAL A 8 6.93 12.20 8.51
N ALA A 9 7.75 12.16 9.54
CA ALA A 9 7.34 11.68 10.86
C ALA A 9 6.11 12.43 11.42
N ALA A 10 5.97 13.71 11.09
CA ALA A 10 4.81 14.52 11.48
C ALA A 10 3.49 14.07 10.82
N ASP A 11 3.55 13.31 9.74
CA ASP A 11 2.36 12.77 9.06
C ASP A 11 1.80 11.52 9.75
N THR A 12 2.45 10.98 10.78
CA THR A 12 2.00 9.72 11.42
C THR A 12 0.52 9.73 11.83
N PRO A 13 -0.04 10.78 12.46
CA PRO A 13 -1.46 10.82 12.77
C PRO A 13 -2.35 10.79 11.52
N LEU A 14 -1.95 11.50 10.46
CA LEU A 14 -2.64 11.48 9.17
C LEU A 14 -2.62 10.09 8.56
N ILE A 15 -1.46 9.43 8.55
CA ILE A 15 -1.31 8.07 7.99
C ILE A 15 -2.24 7.11 8.72
N LEU A 16 -2.28 7.12 10.05
CA LEU A 16 -3.21 6.26 10.81
C LEU A 16 -4.68 6.56 10.46
N SER A 17 -5.04 7.82 10.29
CA SER A 17 -6.41 8.18 9.89
C SER A 17 -6.75 7.63 8.51
N LEU A 18 -5.81 7.67 7.55
CA LEU A 18 -6.00 7.14 6.19
C LEU A 18 -6.07 5.61 6.19
N VAL A 19 -5.29 4.93 7.03
CA VAL A 19 -5.43 3.47 7.25
C VAL A 19 -6.82 3.12 7.75
N ASN A 20 -7.34 3.87 8.71
CA ASN A 20 -8.70 3.66 9.23
C ASN A 20 -9.77 3.92 8.17
N GLU A 21 -9.62 4.94 7.32
CA GLU A 21 -10.54 5.20 6.21
C GLU A 21 -10.53 4.06 5.18
N LEU A 22 -9.35 3.53 4.84
CA LEU A 22 -9.23 2.37 3.98
C LEU A 22 -9.92 1.15 4.60
N ALA A 23 -9.68 0.89 5.89
CA ALA A 23 -10.30 -0.23 6.60
C ALA A 23 -11.83 -0.12 6.66
N ARG A 24 -12.37 1.09 6.83
CA ARG A 24 -13.83 1.33 6.73
C ARG A 24 -14.34 1.01 5.33
N TYR A 25 -13.67 1.49 4.31
CA TYR A 25 -14.04 1.20 2.92
C TYR A 25 -14.04 -0.29 2.62
N GLU A 26 -13.05 -1.02 3.13
CA GLU A 26 -12.92 -2.47 2.97
C GLU A 26 -13.75 -3.28 3.97
N LYS A 27 -14.50 -2.62 4.87
CA LYS A 27 -15.35 -3.25 5.91
C LYS A 27 -14.55 -4.08 6.93
N LEU A 28 -13.30 -3.69 7.19
CA LEU A 28 -12.32 -4.39 8.04
C LEU A 28 -11.79 -3.51 9.18
N LEU A 29 -12.52 -2.44 9.56
CA LEU A 29 -12.05 -1.50 10.59
C LEU A 29 -11.71 -2.20 11.92
N HIS A 30 -12.46 -3.25 12.28
CA HIS A 30 -12.23 -4.03 13.50
C HIS A 30 -10.91 -4.81 13.49
N ASP A 31 -10.28 -5.00 12.35
CA ASP A 31 -9.00 -5.69 12.23
C ASP A 31 -7.79 -4.75 12.40
N VAL A 32 -8.00 -3.42 12.43
CA VAL A 32 -6.92 -2.45 12.59
C VAL A 32 -6.37 -2.50 14.00
N LYS A 33 -5.12 -2.93 14.14
CA LYS A 33 -4.35 -2.96 15.39
C LYS A 33 -3.17 -1.98 15.37
N ALA A 34 -2.98 -1.27 14.25
CA ALA A 34 -1.92 -0.30 14.10
C ALA A 34 -2.12 0.89 15.04
N THR A 35 -1.02 1.35 15.63
CA THR A 35 -0.96 2.56 16.44
C THR A 35 -0.02 3.58 15.82
N GLN A 36 -0.07 4.83 16.26
CA GLN A 36 0.87 5.85 15.80
C GLN A 36 2.32 5.44 16.11
N GLU A 37 2.58 4.84 17.28
CA GLU A 37 3.92 4.38 17.66
C GLU A 37 4.44 3.30 16.72
N LEU A 38 3.61 2.31 16.39
CA LEU A 38 3.98 1.23 15.45
C LEU A 38 4.27 1.77 14.05
N LEU A 39 3.40 2.65 13.53
CA LEU A 39 3.57 3.25 12.21
C LEU A 39 4.81 4.15 12.16
N ARG A 40 5.03 4.97 13.19
CA ARG A 40 6.21 5.84 13.29
C ARG A 40 7.50 5.02 13.30
N ALA A 41 7.56 3.96 14.10
CA ALA A 41 8.74 3.09 14.17
C ALA A 41 9.02 2.40 12.83
N ALA A 42 7.98 1.90 12.15
CA ALA A 42 8.12 1.20 10.87
C ALA A 42 8.54 2.12 9.73
N LEU A 43 7.95 3.31 9.63
CA LEU A 43 8.14 4.23 8.50
C LEU A 43 9.33 5.17 8.69
N PHE A 44 9.61 5.60 9.93
CA PHE A 44 10.54 6.68 10.23
C PHE A 44 11.63 6.27 11.23
N GLY A 45 11.72 5.00 11.57
CA GLY A 45 12.81 4.44 12.37
C GLY A 45 14.14 4.42 11.61
N PRO A 46 15.23 3.93 12.25
CA PRO A 46 16.58 4.01 11.68
C PRO A 46 16.79 3.13 10.44
N SER A 47 15.95 2.11 10.23
CA SER A 47 16.05 1.19 9.09
C SER A 47 14.66 0.86 8.55
N PRO A 48 13.97 1.81 7.91
CA PRO A 48 12.61 1.56 7.42
C PRO A 48 12.62 0.53 6.30
N ARG A 49 11.63 -0.38 6.35
CA ARG A 49 11.38 -1.38 5.30
C ARG A 49 10.03 -1.18 4.63
N VAL A 50 9.33 -0.14 5.00
CA VAL A 50 8.05 0.28 4.42
C VAL A 50 8.07 1.79 4.23
N PHE A 51 7.40 2.27 3.19
CA PHE A 51 7.45 3.65 2.72
C PHE A 51 6.05 4.17 2.46
N CYS A 52 5.88 5.47 2.54
CA CYS A 52 4.58 6.11 2.33
C CYS A 52 4.73 7.38 1.52
N GLU A 53 3.89 7.52 0.49
CA GLU A 53 3.73 8.74 -0.29
C GLU A 53 2.38 9.36 0.03
N ILE A 54 2.37 10.65 0.34
CA ILE A 54 1.15 11.43 0.56
C ILE A 54 0.78 12.15 -0.73
N ALA A 55 -0.47 12.01 -1.14
CA ALA A 55 -1.04 12.81 -2.22
C ALA A 55 -1.80 14.01 -1.64
N GLU A 56 -1.49 15.19 -2.15
CA GLU A 56 -2.18 16.43 -1.82
C GLU A 56 -2.94 16.94 -3.05
N TYR A 57 -4.15 17.43 -2.84
CA TYR A 57 -4.97 18.09 -3.85
C TYR A 57 -5.21 19.54 -3.40
N GLY A 58 -4.62 20.49 -4.15
CA GLY A 58 -4.70 21.90 -3.75
C GLY A 58 -4.06 22.20 -2.38
N GLY A 59 -3.00 21.45 -2.00
CA GLY A 59 -2.31 21.61 -0.71
C GLY A 59 -2.98 20.91 0.47
N VAL A 60 -4.03 20.12 0.23
CA VAL A 60 -4.75 19.38 1.28
C VAL A 60 -4.52 17.89 1.08
N PRO A 61 -4.19 17.12 2.14
CA PRO A 61 -4.05 15.67 2.03
C PRO A 61 -5.31 15.01 1.46
N ALA A 62 -5.13 14.24 0.40
CA ALA A 62 -6.22 13.64 -0.38
C ALA A 62 -6.13 12.11 -0.45
N GLY A 63 -5.00 11.53 -0.09
CA GLY A 63 -4.78 10.10 -0.11
C GLY A 63 -3.33 9.73 0.12
N PHE A 64 -3.04 8.43 0.08
CA PHE A 64 -1.69 7.93 0.24
C PHE A 64 -1.47 6.64 -0.54
N ALA A 65 -0.21 6.30 -0.73
CA ALA A 65 0.26 4.98 -1.13
C ALA A 65 1.30 4.51 -0.12
N LEU A 66 1.09 3.35 0.47
CA LEU A 66 2.02 2.70 1.40
C LEU A 66 2.54 1.44 0.73
N TRP A 67 3.87 1.28 0.70
CA TRP A 67 4.51 0.30 -0.15
C TRP A 67 5.83 -0.19 0.43
N PHE A 68 6.32 -1.32 -0.09
CA PHE A 68 7.63 -1.87 0.24
C PHE A 68 8.24 -2.59 -0.97
N TYR A 69 9.54 -2.86 -0.90
CA TYR A 69 10.22 -3.61 -1.96
C TYR A 69 9.91 -5.10 -1.86
N SER A 70 9.50 -5.67 -3.00
CA SER A 70 9.38 -7.12 -3.22
C SER A 70 10.59 -7.64 -3.99
N PHE A 71 10.67 -8.95 -4.20
CA PHE A 71 11.69 -9.57 -5.03
C PHE A 71 11.09 -10.72 -5.83
N SER A 72 11.41 -10.79 -7.11
CA SER A 72 11.05 -11.91 -7.99
C SER A 72 12.30 -12.71 -8.33
N THR A 73 12.32 -13.98 -7.89
CA THR A 73 13.42 -14.88 -8.26
C THR A 73 13.44 -15.19 -9.75
N PHE A 74 12.29 -15.19 -10.42
CA PHE A 74 12.18 -15.46 -11.85
C PHE A 74 12.72 -14.30 -12.69
N GLN A 75 12.50 -13.06 -12.24
CA GLN A 75 13.06 -11.88 -12.90
C GLN A 75 14.50 -11.59 -12.45
N GLY A 76 14.89 -12.04 -11.24
CA GLY A 76 16.14 -11.64 -10.60
C GLY A 76 16.15 -10.17 -10.18
N LEU A 77 14.98 -9.56 -10.01
CA LEU A 77 14.82 -8.13 -9.75
C LEU A 77 13.91 -7.88 -8.55
N HIS A 78 14.17 -6.79 -7.84
CA HIS A 78 13.20 -6.23 -6.92
C HIS A 78 12.03 -5.61 -7.69
N GLY A 79 10.91 -5.46 -7.00
CA GLY A 79 9.75 -4.72 -7.44
C GLY A 79 9.21 -3.85 -6.32
N ILE A 80 8.10 -3.20 -6.55
CA ILE A 80 7.30 -2.54 -5.52
C ILE A 80 6.05 -3.38 -5.26
N TYR A 81 5.81 -3.70 -3.98
CA TYR A 81 4.51 -4.17 -3.51
C TYR A 81 3.77 -3.02 -2.85
N LEU A 82 2.67 -2.62 -3.46
CA LEU A 82 1.77 -1.59 -2.93
C LEU A 82 0.84 -2.25 -1.92
N GLU A 83 1.09 -2.03 -0.63
CA GLU A 83 0.26 -2.59 0.45
C GLU A 83 -1.12 -1.92 0.46
N ASP A 84 -1.13 -0.58 0.48
CA ASP A 84 -2.36 0.19 0.57
C ASP A 84 -2.35 1.39 -0.37
N LEU A 85 -3.47 1.61 -1.04
CA LEU A 85 -3.78 2.81 -1.81
C LEU A 85 -5.16 3.30 -1.40
N ILE A 86 -5.24 4.52 -0.89
CA ILE A 86 -6.53 5.17 -0.66
C ILE A 86 -6.57 6.59 -1.20
N VAL A 87 -7.72 6.95 -1.75
CA VAL A 87 -8.09 8.32 -2.06
C VAL A 87 -9.35 8.65 -1.28
N LEU A 88 -9.30 9.70 -0.48
CA LEU A 88 -10.44 10.19 0.29
C LEU A 88 -11.61 10.56 -0.64
N GLU A 89 -12.83 10.26 -0.20
CA GLU A 89 -14.02 10.36 -1.03
C GLU A 89 -14.17 11.70 -1.77
N PRO A 90 -13.95 12.88 -1.14
CA PRO A 90 -14.09 14.17 -1.83
C PRO A 90 -13.12 14.38 -3.01
N TYR A 91 -12.07 13.56 -3.09
CA TYR A 91 -11.00 13.68 -4.08
C TYR A 91 -10.99 12.53 -5.11
N ARG A 92 -11.94 11.58 -5.00
CA ARG A 92 -12.10 10.50 -5.99
C ARG A 92 -12.53 11.06 -7.34
N GLY A 93 -12.15 10.37 -8.41
CA GLY A 93 -12.45 10.81 -9.78
C GLY A 93 -11.63 12.00 -10.26
N LYS A 94 -10.78 12.59 -9.42
CA LYS A 94 -9.95 13.78 -9.75
C LYS A 94 -8.51 13.43 -10.16
N GLY A 95 -8.21 12.16 -10.39
CA GLY A 95 -6.89 11.72 -10.85
C GLY A 95 -5.85 11.45 -9.75
N VAL A 96 -6.22 11.58 -8.47
CA VAL A 96 -5.28 11.39 -7.33
C VAL A 96 -4.71 9.98 -7.31
N GLY A 97 -5.55 8.94 -7.41
CA GLY A 97 -5.09 7.54 -7.43
C GLY A 97 -4.19 7.23 -8.63
N LYS A 98 -4.53 7.77 -9.81
CA LYS A 98 -3.68 7.66 -11.00
C LYS A 98 -2.32 8.32 -10.79
N SER A 99 -2.27 9.47 -10.14
CA SER A 99 -1.02 10.18 -9.85
C SER A 99 -0.13 9.40 -8.88
N LEU A 100 -0.71 8.76 -7.85
CA LEU A 100 0.01 7.87 -6.93
C LEU A 100 0.60 6.66 -7.66
N LEU A 101 -0.21 5.96 -8.48
CA LEU A 101 0.28 4.81 -9.26
C LEU A 101 1.38 5.23 -10.25
N LYS A 102 1.20 6.35 -10.94
CA LYS A 102 2.20 6.90 -11.87
C LYS A 102 3.51 7.23 -11.15
N HIS A 103 3.43 7.77 -9.94
CA HIS A 103 4.62 8.08 -9.12
C HIS A 103 5.41 6.80 -8.79
N LEU A 104 4.72 5.75 -8.33
CA LEU A 104 5.37 4.47 -8.04
C LEU A 104 5.90 3.77 -9.30
N ALA A 105 5.16 3.82 -10.40
CA ALA A 105 5.63 3.29 -11.69
C ALA A 105 6.90 4.02 -12.17
N ARG A 106 6.99 5.34 -12.02
CA ARG A 106 8.19 6.11 -12.33
C ARG A 106 9.36 5.64 -11.47
N ARG A 107 9.16 5.45 -10.16
CA ARG A 107 10.19 4.89 -9.26
C ARG A 107 10.66 3.52 -9.74
N CYS A 108 9.76 2.64 -10.19
CA CYS A 108 10.15 1.35 -10.74
C CYS A 108 11.10 1.50 -11.94
N ILE A 109 10.83 2.43 -12.83
CA ILE A 109 11.69 2.71 -13.99
C ILE A 109 13.03 3.28 -13.55
N ASP A 110 13.02 4.29 -12.70
CA ASP A 110 14.23 5.00 -12.26
C ASP A 110 15.20 4.11 -11.47
N GLU A 111 14.66 3.13 -10.71
CA GLU A 111 15.43 2.18 -9.91
C GLU A 111 15.64 0.81 -10.59
N ASN A 112 15.23 0.62 -11.83
CA ASN A 112 15.32 -0.65 -12.59
C ASN A 112 14.60 -1.81 -11.87
N LEU A 113 13.43 -1.55 -11.30
CA LEU A 113 12.59 -2.56 -10.67
C LEU A 113 11.75 -3.30 -11.72
N GLY A 114 11.44 -4.58 -11.45
CA GLY A 114 10.82 -5.45 -12.44
C GLY A 114 9.30 -5.32 -12.54
N ARG A 115 8.62 -4.90 -11.48
CA ARG A 115 7.15 -4.81 -11.46
C ARG A 115 6.62 -3.97 -10.29
N LEU A 116 5.38 -3.53 -10.45
CA LEU A 116 4.55 -2.93 -9.42
C LEU A 116 3.32 -3.81 -9.25
N GLU A 117 3.09 -4.35 -8.06
CA GLU A 117 1.97 -5.26 -7.80
C GLU A 117 1.28 -4.98 -6.48
N TRP A 118 0.02 -5.40 -6.37
CA TRP A 118 -0.84 -5.24 -5.19
C TRP A 118 -1.94 -6.27 -5.20
N SER A 119 -2.70 -6.35 -4.10
CA SER A 119 -3.92 -7.13 -4.00
C SER A 119 -5.13 -6.20 -3.93
N VAL A 120 -6.25 -6.67 -4.42
CA VAL A 120 -7.55 -5.99 -4.36
C VAL A 120 -8.61 -7.02 -3.95
N LEU A 121 -9.56 -6.61 -3.10
CA LEU A 121 -10.67 -7.48 -2.72
C LEU A 121 -11.53 -7.80 -3.94
N ASP A 122 -11.90 -9.08 -4.09
CA ASP A 122 -12.62 -9.58 -5.26
C ASP A 122 -13.96 -8.84 -5.50
N TRP A 123 -14.61 -8.38 -4.44
CA TRP A 123 -15.87 -7.64 -4.54
C TRP A 123 -15.70 -6.17 -4.95
N ASN A 124 -14.46 -5.64 -4.89
CA ASN A 124 -14.20 -4.21 -5.13
C ASN A 124 -14.10 -3.91 -6.62
N ILE A 125 -15.19 -4.06 -7.32
CA ILE A 125 -15.27 -3.89 -8.79
C ILE A 125 -14.84 -2.48 -9.23
N PRO A 126 -15.23 -1.37 -8.58
CA PRO A 126 -14.78 -0.04 -9.01
C PRO A 126 -13.25 0.11 -8.98
N SER A 127 -12.58 -0.44 -7.96
CA SER A 127 -11.11 -0.42 -7.90
C SER A 127 -10.47 -1.34 -8.94
N ILE A 128 -11.03 -2.52 -9.16
CA ILE A 128 -10.57 -3.46 -10.20
C ILE A 128 -10.64 -2.80 -11.58
N ASP A 129 -11.76 -2.16 -11.91
CA ASP A 129 -11.93 -1.47 -13.19
C ASP A 129 -10.95 -0.30 -13.34
N PHE A 130 -10.75 0.46 -12.27
CA PHE A 130 -9.74 1.52 -12.24
C PHE A 130 -8.33 0.97 -12.51
N TYR A 131 -7.92 -0.10 -11.83
CA TYR A 131 -6.60 -0.70 -12.03
C TYR A 131 -6.41 -1.25 -13.46
N LYS A 132 -7.41 -1.93 -13.99
CA LYS A 132 -7.40 -2.39 -15.40
C LYS A 132 -7.26 -1.22 -16.37
N SER A 133 -7.92 -0.11 -16.12
CA SER A 133 -7.81 1.10 -16.95
C SER A 133 -6.39 1.71 -16.92
N GLN A 134 -5.60 1.42 -15.89
CA GLN A 134 -4.19 1.82 -15.79
C GLN A 134 -3.23 0.78 -16.39
N GLY A 135 -3.73 -0.30 -16.97
CA GLY A 135 -2.91 -1.35 -17.59
C GLY A 135 -2.59 -2.54 -16.68
N ALA A 136 -3.20 -2.63 -15.50
CA ALA A 136 -2.99 -3.77 -14.62
C ALA A 136 -3.65 -5.04 -15.17
N VAL A 137 -2.99 -6.17 -14.94
CA VAL A 137 -3.49 -7.52 -15.25
C VAL A 137 -3.77 -8.23 -13.94
N LEU A 138 -4.96 -8.83 -13.80
CA LEU A 138 -5.28 -9.64 -12.63
C LEU A 138 -4.58 -11.00 -12.74
N VAL A 139 -3.87 -11.38 -11.67
CA VAL A 139 -3.12 -12.66 -11.59
C VAL A 139 -3.92 -13.61 -10.70
N GLY A 140 -4.81 -14.41 -11.32
CA GLY A 140 -5.79 -15.23 -10.62
C GLY A 140 -5.34 -16.65 -10.27
N ASP A 141 -4.14 -17.08 -10.71
CA ASP A 141 -3.67 -18.46 -10.56
C ASP A 141 -3.08 -18.76 -9.17
N TRP A 142 -2.94 -17.75 -8.32
CA TRP A 142 -2.29 -17.86 -7.02
C TRP A 142 -3.28 -17.73 -5.88
N THR A 143 -3.19 -18.66 -4.92
CA THR A 143 -3.93 -18.57 -3.68
C THR A 143 -3.03 -18.01 -2.58
N LYS A 144 -3.47 -16.96 -1.89
CA LYS A 144 -2.75 -16.37 -0.76
C LYS A 144 -2.87 -17.30 0.45
N ALA A 145 -1.74 -17.70 1.02
CA ALA A 145 -1.66 -18.46 2.28
C ALA A 145 -1.09 -17.58 3.39
N ARG A 146 -1.58 -17.75 4.61
CA ARG A 146 -1.18 -16.95 5.76
C ARG A 146 -1.07 -17.81 7.02
N ILE A 147 -0.01 -17.56 7.80
CA ILE A 147 0.08 -18.02 9.20
C ILE A 147 0.28 -16.75 10.05
N SER A 148 -0.53 -16.58 11.08
CA SER A 148 -0.49 -15.40 11.94
C SER A 148 -0.84 -15.75 13.38
N GLU A 149 -0.54 -14.83 14.32
CA GLU A 149 -0.93 -14.91 15.73
C GLU A 149 -0.50 -16.23 16.40
N ALA A 150 -1.41 -16.91 17.08
CA ALA A 150 -1.13 -18.17 17.79
C ALA A 150 -0.61 -19.28 16.87
N ALA A 151 -1.08 -19.36 15.63
CA ALA A 151 -0.61 -20.35 14.67
C ALA A 151 0.87 -20.15 14.31
N LEU A 152 1.34 -18.90 14.27
CA LEU A 152 2.74 -18.57 14.02
C LEU A 152 3.64 -19.05 15.18
N ALA A 153 3.26 -18.75 16.42
CA ALA A 153 3.96 -19.21 17.61
C ALA A 153 3.97 -20.75 17.71
N HIS A 154 2.83 -21.39 17.41
CA HIS A 154 2.72 -22.85 17.42
C HIS A 154 3.66 -23.49 16.38
N LEU A 155 3.72 -22.99 15.17
CA LEU A 155 4.63 -23.52 14.15
C LEU A 155 6.10 -23.37 14.57
N ALA A 156 6.46 -22.23 15.13
CA ALA A 156 7.83 -21.96 15.59
C ALA A 156 8.27 -22.87 16.76
N SER A 157 7.35 -23.37 17.55
CA SER A 157 7.62 -24.22 18.73
C SER A 157 7.57 -25.72 18.44
N LYS A 158 7.19 -26.15 17.23
CA LYS A 158 7.21 -27.58 16.86
C LYS A 158 8.64 -28.13 16.88
N ALA A 159 8.80 -29.29 17.52
CA ALA A 159 10.00 -30.09 17.36
C ALA A 159 10.06 -30.72 15.96
N ASP A 160 11.25 -30.90 15.42
CA ASP A 160 11.48 -31.61 14.15
C ASP A 160 11.15 -33.11 14.28
#